data_b8be2c3ee73d1fd997eb6bc1022c6188
#
_entry.id   b8be2c3ee73d1fd997eb6bc1022c6188
#
_cell.length_a   1.000
_cell.length_b   1.000
_cell.length_c   1.000
_cell.angle_alpha   90.00
_cell.angle_beta   90.00
_cell.angle_gamma   90.00
#
_symmetry.space_group_name_H-M   'P 1'
#
loop_
_entity.id
_entity.type
_entity.pdbx_description
1 polymer ?
#
loop_
_entity_poly.entity_id
_entity_poly.type
_entity_poly.pdbx_seq_one_letter_code
_entity_poly.pdbx_strand_id
1 'polypeptide(L)'
;MEKRVVVTGLGVLSCIGNDVPAFWDSLVNGVCGIDYINEFPTDGLPVKIAGKIRNFDPALYGMDKAFIRKQDPFTIFAMASAWQAMKDSGLVAGENIEPGRLSTYVSSGIGGFQTIQREVTKMVEDPTGQWISPLFVPTMISDMAGGQIAIKFGAQGSCIDIVTACATATHSIGEAYRNIKHGYSDAVIAGGTDHCAIPIGAAAFGNARALTRAEDPKHASLPFNADRGGFVMADGSGVLILEEYEHAKARGAHIYAEIVGYGSTCDAYHATAPRPDGSTQAACIRQALDDAGYDTAKDEVYVNAHGTGTQLNDVAETAAYKLAFGESAYRIHISSTKSMHGHMFGAAGAAEAVATVLALCNGIVPPTINLDNPDPECDLDYTPNTAKKAALTLGLSDSFGFGGHNACIAFRPFKGQL
;
A
#
# COMPACT_ATOMS: atom_id res chain seq x y z
N MET A 1 2.74 -25.70 -16.53
CA MET A 1 1.62 -24.74 -16.68
C MET A 1 1.76 -23.69 -15.59
N GLU A 2 1.57 -22.43 -15.92
CA GLU A 2 1.52 -21.37 -14.91
C GLU A 2 0.32 -21.58 -14.00
N LYS A 3 0.51 -21.29 -12.71
CA LYS A 3 -0.54 -21.44 -11.70
C LYS A 3 -1.37 -20.16 -11.60
N ARG A 4 -2.67 -20.30 -11.32
CA ARG A 4 -3.54 -19.18 -11.00
C ARG A 4 -3.31 -18.75 -9.56
N VAL A 5 -3.40 -17.46 -9.31
CA VAL A 5 -3.15 -16.88 -7.98
C VAL A 5 -4.36 -16.08 -7.51
N VAL A 6 -4.84 -16.41 -6.34
CA VAL A 6 -6.04 -15.80 -5.75
C VAL A 6 -5.74 -15.13 -4.42
N VAL A 7 -6.60 -14.19 -4.03
CA VAL A 7 -6.55 -13.51 -2.74
C VAL A 7 -7.53 -14.19 -1.80
N THR A 8 -7.02 -14.76 -0.71
CA THR A 8 -7.83 -15.51 0.28
C THR A 8 -7.89 -14.86 1.66
N GLY A 9 -7.12 -13.80 1.90
CA GLY A 9 -7.18 -13.08 3.16
C GLY A 9 -6.72 -11.63 3.00
N LEU A 10 -7.32 -10.75 3.79
CA LEU A 10 -7.07 -9.31 3.78
C LEU A 10 -6.79 -8.81 5.19
N GLY A 11 -5.89 -7.83 5.30
CA GLY A 11 -5.62 -7.12 6.54
C GLY A 11 -5.13 -5.71 6.24
N VAL A 12 -5.56 -4.74 7.02
CA VAL A 12 -5.19 -3.33 6.87
C VAL A 12 -5.19 -2.61 8.20
N LEU A 13 -4.30 -1.63 8.32
CA LEU A 13 -4.23 -0.70 9.43
C LEU A 13 -3.93 0.69 8.88
N SER A 14 -4.79 1.66 9.15
CA SER A 14 -4.66 3.03 8.65
C SER A 14 -5.35 4.05 9.57
N CYS A 15 -5.21 5.34 9.27
CA CYS A 15 -5.89 6.39 10.03
C CYS A 15 -7.42 6.43 9.82
N ILE A 16 -7.96 5.69 8.83
CA ILE A 16 -9.40 5.59 8.57
C ILE A 16 -10.01 4.25 8.98
N GLY A 17 -9.23 3.33 9.51
CA GLY A 17 -9.71 2.04 10.00
C GLY A 17 -8.57 1.15 10.49
N ASN A 18 -8.79 0.47 11.62
CA ASN A 18 -7.85 -0.47 12.21
C ASN A 18 -8.13 -1.93 11.79
N ASP A 19 -9.15 -2.14 10.96
CA ASP A 19 -9.48 -3.43 10.35
C ASP A 19 -10.13 -3.21 8.98
N VAL A 20 -10.28 -4.29 8.23
CA VAL A 20 -10.79 -4.26 6.86
C VAL A 20 -12.23 -3.72 6.75
N PRO A 21 -13.19 -4.11 7.63
CA PRO A 21 -14.54 -3.55 7.59
C PRO A 21 -14.58 -2.04 7.85
N ALA A 22 -13.89 -1.54 8.87
CA ALA A 22 -13.86 -0.11 9.20
C ALA A 22 -13.16 0.71 8.11
N PHE A 23 -12.07 0.17 7.55
CA PHE A 23 -11.36 0.78 6.43
C PHE A 23 -12.27 0.92 5.20
N TRP A 24 -12.98 -0.15 4.82
CA TRP A 24 -13.89 -0.13 3.67
C TRP A 24 -15.06 0.81 3.86
N ASP A 25 -15.70 0.78 5.03
CA ASP A 25 -16.80 1.71 5.35
C ASP A 25 -16.35 3.16 5.23
N SER A 26 -15.17 3.50 5.78
CA SER A 26 -14.60 4.83 5.67
C SER A 26 -14.29 5.23 4.22
N LEU A 27 -13.77 4.31 3.40
CA LEU A 27 -13.49 4.58 1.98
C LEU A 27 -14.76 4.90 1.20
N VAL A 28 -15.82 4.11 1.36
CA VAL A 28 -17.10 4.30 0.63
C VAL A 28 -17.79 5.59 1.05
N ASN A 29 -17.68 5.95 2.34
CA ASN A 29 -18.30 7.16 2.88
C ASN A 29 -17.42 8.42 2.75
N GLY A 30 -16.24 8.34 2.15
CA GLY A 30 -15.38 9.50 1.95
C GLY A 30 -14.82 10.09 3.25
N VAL A 31 -14.52 9.25 4.25
CA VAL A 31 -14.06 9.71 5.57
C VAL A 31 -12.59 10.13 5.51
N CYS A 32 -12.29 11.38 5.84
CA CYS A 32 -10.93 11.89 5.96
C CYS A 32 -10.34 11.57 7.34
N GLY A 33 -9.29 10.73 7.39
CA GLY A 33 -8.55 10.37 8.60
C GLY A 33 -7.38 11.30 8.93
N ILE A 34 -7.07 12.25 8.05
CA ILE A 34 -5.99 13.21 8.26
C ILE A 34 -6.38 14.19 9.36
N ASP A 35 -5.42 14.50 10.26
CA ASP A 35 -5.64 15.40 11.39
C ASP A 35 -4.32 16.00 11.88
N TYR A 36 -4.39 16.90 12.87
CA TYR A 36 -3.21 17.47 13.51
C TYR A 36 -2.38 16.38 14.22
N ILE A 37 -1.05 16.55 14.15
CA ILE A 37 -0.09 15.73 14.88
C ILE A 37 -0.09 16.18 16.33
N ASN A 38 -0.43 15.26 17.24
CA ASN A 38 -0.48 15.52 18.68
C ASN A 38 0.55 14.67 19.47
N GLU A 39 1.22 13.74 18.81
CA GLU A 39 2.16 12.79 19.42
C GLU A 39 3.54 13.40 19.71
N PHE A 40 3.86 14.52 19.06
CA PHE A 40 5.10 15.27 19.28
C PHE A 40 4.93 16.76 18.96
N PRO A 41 5.79 17.65 19.52
CA PRO A 41 5.76 19.07 19.20
C PRO A 41 6.03 19.33 17.71
N THR A 42 5.18 20.13 17.07
CA THR A 42 5.33 20.48 15.65
C THR A 42 5.83 21.92 15.43
N ASP A 43 6.15 22.65 16.50
CA ASP A 43 6.68 24.00 16.42
C ASP A 43 8.02 24.01 15.68
N GLY A 44 8.13 24.82 14.64
CA GLY A 44 9.31 24.90 13.79
C GLY A 44 9.41 23.78 12.72
N LEU A 45 8.51 22.79 12.71
CA LEU A 45 8.43 21.81 11.62
C LEU A 45 7.63 22.37 10.43
N PRO A 46 7.98 21.95 9.21
CA PRO A 46 7.32 22.46 8.00
C PRO A 46 5.87 21.99 7.84
N VAL A 47 5.45 20.95 8.57
CA VAL A 47 4.09 20.39 8.54
C VAL A 47 3.59 20.06 9.92
N LYS A 48 2.26 20.15 10.12
CA LYS A 48 1.57 19.95 11.40
C LYS A 48 0.50 18.88 11.36
N ILE A 49 0.30 18.25 10.20
CA ILE A 49 -0.77 17.30 9.92
C ILE A 49 -0.23 15.99 9.38
N ALA A 50 -0.92 14.88 9.69
CA ALA A 50 -0.61 13.54 9.19
C ALA A 50 -1.81 12.60 9.30
N GLY A 51 -1.79 11.50 8.56
CA GLY A 51 -2.68 10.37 8.74
C GLY A 51 -2.12 9.41 9.80
N LYS A 52 -2.41 9.64 11.07
CA LYS A 52 -1.92 8.83 12.20
C LYS A 52 -2.90 7.72 12.57
N ILE A 53 -2.39 6.50 12.80
CA ILE A 53 -3.18 5.40 13.37
C ILE A 53 -3.62 5.78 14.78
N ARG A 54 -4.92 5.65 15.08
CA ARG A 54 -5.51 6.03 16.36
C ARG A 54 -6.30 4.89 16.96
N ASN A 55 -6.47 4.91 18.30
CA ASN A 55 -7.24 3.90 19.04
C ASN A 55 -6.79 2.47 18.73
N PHE A 56 -5.49 2.28 18.52
CA PHE A 56 -4.89 1.00 18.18
C PHE A 56 -4.35 0.32 19.43
N ASP A 57 -4.83 -0.90 19.69
CA ASP A 57 -4.31 -1.77 20.74
C ASP A 57 -3.69 -3.04 20.12
N PRO A 58 -2.35 -3.14 20.09
CA PRO A 58 -1.67 -4.30 19.51
C PRO A 58 -2.05 -5.65 20.16
N ALA A 59 -2.52 -5.65 21.41
CA ALA A 59 -2.92 -6.87 22.09
C ALA A 59 -4.10 -7.58 21.41
N LEU A 60 -5.00 -6.82 20.75
CA LEU A 60 -6.14 -7.36 19.99
C LEU A 60 -5.70 -8.19 18.78
N TYR A 61 -4.44 -8.03 18.34
CA TYR A 61 -3.83 -8.73 17.20
C TYR A 61 -2.81 -9.77 17.63
N GLY A 62 -2.99 -10.34 18.83
CA GLY A 62 -2.19 -11.45 19.33
C GLY A 62 -0.74 -11.11 19.66
N MET A 63 -0.44 -9.83 19.95
CA MET A 63 0.88 -9.36 20.39
C MET A 63 0.91 -9.18 21.90
N ASP A 64 1.90 -9.76 22.57
CA ASP A 64 2.11 -9.57 23.99
C ASP A 64 2.96 -8.32 24.27
N LYS A 65 2.97 -7.89 25.55
CA LYS A 65 3.73 -6.72 26.00
C LYS A 65 5.25 -6.85 25.77
N ALA A 66 5.78 -8.08 25.79
CA ALA A 66 7.20 -8.33 25.62
C ALA A 66 7.61 -8.15 24.16
N PHE A 67 6.77 -8.59 23.22
CA PHE A 67 6.93 -8.35 21.79
C PHE A 67 6.84 -6.85 21.47
N ILE A 68 5.74 -6.20 21.86
CA ILE A 68 5.48 -4.78 21.56
C ILE A 68 6.66 -3.89 22.00
N ARG A 69 7.21 -4.12 23.20
CA ARG A 69 8.31 -3.30 23.73
C ARG A 69 9.63 -3.47 22.97
N LYS A 70 9.80 -4.55 22.21
CA LYS A 70 11.03 -4.88 21.49
C LYS A 70 11.01 -4.53 20.01
N GLN A 71 9.88 -4.06 19.49
CA GLN A 71 9.70 -3.77 18.05
C GLN A 71 9.57 -2.27 17.80
N ASP A 72 9.93 -1.86 16.59
CA ASP A 72 9.57 -0.54 16.08
C ASP A 72 8.09 -0.56 15.62
N PRO A 73 7.37 0.57 15.64
CA PRO A 73 5.96 0.62 15.22
C PRO A 73 5.68 0.05 13.82
N PHE A 74 6.58 0.21 12.84
CA PHE A 74 6.34 -0.37 11.50
C PHE A 74 6.17 -1.89 11.56
N THR A 75 6.96 -2.58 12.38
CA THR A 75 6.83 -4.04 12.60
C THR A 75 5.54 -4.39 13.32
N ILE A 76 5.11 -3.57 14.30
CA ILE A 76 3.86 -3.76 15.04
C ILE A 76 2.65 -3.61 14.09
N PHE A 77 2.67 -2.62 13.21
CA PHE A 77 1.62 -2.39 12.21
C PHE A 77 1.55 -3.54 11.20
N ALA A 78 2.70 -3.98 10.68
CA ALA A 78 2.79 -5.15 9.80
C ALA A 78 2.21 -6.41 10.45
N MET A 79 2.56 -6.67 11.71
CA MET A 79 2.05 -7.82 12.46
C MET A 79 0.54 -7.77 12.64
N ALA A 80 -0.03 -6.58 12.90
CA ALA A 80 -1.48 -6.41 13.04
C ALA A 80 -2.22 -6.72 11.74
N SER A 81 -1.73 -6.20 10.61
CA SER A 81 -2.33 -6.48 9.29
C SER A 81 -2.15 -7.94 8.87
N ALA A 82 -0.96 -8.53 9.13
CA ALA A 82 -0.72 -9.94 8.85
C ALA A 82 -1.59 -10.86 9.71
N TRP A 83 -1.81 -10.51 10.99
CA TRP A 83 -2.71 -11.25 11.88
C TRP A 83 -4.16 -11.24 11.36
N GLN A 84 -4.65 -10.10 10.89
CA GLN A 84 -5.97 -9.99 10.25
C GLN A 84 -6.05 -10.90 9.02
N ALA A 85 -5.09 -10.76 8.09
CA ALA A 85 -5.09 -11.50 6.82
C ALA A 85 -4.96 -13.02 7.02
N MET A 86 -4.09 -13.47 7.93
CA MET A 86 -3.94 -14.89 8.25
C MET A 86 -5.19 -15.48 8.90
N LYS A 87 -5.82 -14.73 9.81
CA LYS A 87 -7.08 -15.14 10.44
C LYS A 87 -8.22 -15.22 9.41
N ASP A 88 -8.30 -14.26 8.50
CA ASP A 88 -9.31 -14.18 7.45
C ASP A 88 -9.15 -15.35 6.46
N SER A 89 -7.92 -15.63 6.02
CA SER A 89 -7.62 -16.74 5.12
C SER A 89 -7.84 -18.13 5.72
N GLY A 90 -7.76 -18.26 7.04
CA GLY A 90 -7.78 -19.54 7.74
C GLY A 90 -6.57 -20.45 7.47
N LEU A 91 -5.46 -19.90 6.92
CA LEU A 91 -4.22 -20.67 6.73
C LEU A 91 -3.50 -20.89 8.06
N VAL A 92 -3.07 -22.14 8.28
CA VAL A 92 -2.29 -22.55 9.47
C VAL A 92 -1.15 -23.45 9.00
N ALA A 93 0.09 -22.95 9.18
CA ALA A 93 1.30 -23.70 8.81
C ALA A 93 1.40 -25.02 9.59
N GLY A 94 1.65 -26.12 8.88
CA GLY A 94 1.71 -27.47 9.44
C GLY A 94 0.35 -28.17 9.59
N GLU A 95 -0.76 -27.49 9.31
CA GLU A 95 -2.10 -28.09 9.31
C GLU A 95 -2.71 -28.16 7.90
N ASN A 96 -2.88 -27.00 7.24
CA ASN A 96 -3.48 -26.91 5.91
C ASN A 96 -2.58 -26.29 4.84
N ILE A 97 -1.34 -25.97 5.19
CA ILE A 97 -0.26 -25.62 4.30
C ILE A 97 1.07 -26.11 4.86
N GLU A 98 1.94 -26.67 4.04
CA GLU A 98 3.30 -27.02 4.45
C GLU A 98 4.10 -25.76 4.79
N PRO A 99 4.79 -25.69 5.96
CA PRO A 99 5.55 -24.51 6.37
C PRO A 99 6.52 -24.00 5.32
N GLY A 100 7.23 -24.91 4.61
CA GLY A 100 8.17 -24.58 3.54
C GLY A 100 7.50 -24.08 2.24
N ARG A 101 6.18 -24.19 2.13
CA ARG A 101 5.38 -23.68 1.00
C ARG A 101 4.65 -22.37 1.31
N LEU A 102 4.73 -21.86 2.55
CA LEU A 102 4.24 -20.55 2.97
C LEU A 102 5.41 -19.56 3.03
N SER A 103 5.39 -18.56 2.18
CA SER A 103 6.41 -17.50 2.08
C SER A 103 5.92 -16.17 2.67
N THR A 104 6.83 -15.21 2.94
CA THR A 104 6.51 -13.91 3.51
C THR A 104 7.22 -12.80 2.73
N TYR A 105 6.46 -11.92 2.08
CA TYR A 105 6.92 -10.75 1.32
C TYR A 105 6.21 -9.50 1.87
N VAL A 106 6.44 -9.20 3.16
CA VAL A 106 5.91 -8.00 3.82
C VAL A 106 7.06 -7.05 4.09
N SER A 107 7.10 -5.98 3.33
CA SER A 107 8.25 -5.09 3.19
C SER A 107 7.98 -3.70 3.78
N SER A 108 9.06 -2.97 4.09
CA SER A 108 8.99 -1.57 4.51
C SER A 108 9.86 -0.70 3.59
N GLY A 109 9.35 0.48 3.23
CA GLY A 109 10.09 1.43 2.41
C GLY A 109 11.27 2.09 3.14
N ILE A 110 11.21 2.18 4.46
CA ILE A 110 12.20 2.92 5.29
C ILE A 110 12.74 2.07 6.46
N GLY A 111 11.93 1.15 7.00
CA GLY A 111 12.29 0.39 8.20
C GLY A 111 12.04 1.13 9.51
N GLY A 112 12.80 0.79 10.55
CA GLY A 112 12.64 1.30 11.91
C GLY A 112 13.10 2.74 12.11
N PHE A 113 12.45 3.68 11.44
CA PHE A 113 12.84 5.08 11.40
C PHE A 113 12.78 5.76 12.77
N GLN A 114 11.79 5.41 13.59
CA GLN A 114 11.71 5.88 14.97
C GLN A 114 12.83 5.32 15.84
N THR A 115 13.19 4.06 15.67
CA THR A 115 14.31 3.43 16.37
C THR A 115 15.62 4.09 15.99
N ILE A 116 15.86 4.37 14.70
CA ILE A 116 17.05 5.09 14.23
C ILE A 116 17.15 6.47 14.92
N GLN A 117 16.07 7.27 14.88
CA GLN A 117 16.04 8.58 15.53
C GLN A 117 16.40 8.47 17.01
N ARG A 118 15.76 7.55 17.73
CA ARG A 118 15.99 7.36 19.18
C ARG A 118 17.43 6.96 19.51
N GLU A 119 17.97 5.97 18.82
CA GLU A 119 19.30 5.45 19.13
C GLU A 119 20.42 6.42 18.69
N VAL A 120 20.24 7.14 17.57
CA VAL A 120 21.15 8.21 17.15
C VAL A 120 21.15 9.36 18.18
N THR A 121 20.01 9.74 18.72
CA THR A 121 19.93 10.75 19.79
C THR A 121 20.76 10.33 21.02
N LYS A 122 20.62 9.08 21.49
CA LYS A 122 21.44 8.55 22.59
C LYS A 122 22.95 8.62 22.28
N MET A 123 23.34 8.31 21.06
CA MET A 123 24.75 8.35 20.65
C MET A 123 25.30 9.78 20.63
N VAL A 124 24.47 10.78 20.33
CA VAL A 124 24.85 12.20 20.41
C VAL A 124 24.97 12.66 21.85
N GLU A 125 24.07 12.21 22.75
CA GLU A 125 24.09 12.54 24.18
C GLU A 125 25.26 11.85 24.93
N ASP A 126 25.56 10.60 24.58
CA ASP A 126 26.68 9.82 25.13
C ASP A 126 27.47 9.10 24.02
N PRO A 127 28.58 9.72 23.55
CA PRO A 127 29.41 9.13 22.48
C PRO A 127 30.10 7.82 22.84
N THR A 128 30.04 7.35 24.10
CA THR A 128 30.58 6.03 24.47
C THR A 128 29.75 4.87 23.90
N GLY A 129 28.50 5.14 23.50
CA GLY A 129 27.59 4.15 22.94
C GLY A 129 27.07 3.11 23.92
N GLN A 130 27.36 3.23 25.22
CA GLN A 130 26.96 2.24 26.25
C GLN A 130 25.44 2.09 26.40
N TRP A 131 24.67 3.09 25.98
CA TRP A 131 23.20 3.10 26.07
C TRP A 131 22.49 2.68 24.79
N ILE A 132 23.23 2.32 23.73
CA ILE A 132 22.63 1.80 22.51
C ILE A 132 22.02 0.43 22.78
N SER A 133 20.78 0.25 22.31
CA SER A 133 20.07 -1.02 22.47
C SER A 133 20.81 -2.17 21.78
N PRO A 134 21.02 -3.34 22.42
CA PRO A 134 21.54 -4.51 21.75
C PRO A 134 20.59 -5.04 20.63
N LEU A 135 19.32 -4.61 20.65
CA LEU A 135 18.32 -4.90 19.64
C LEU A 135 18.24 -3.81 18.54
N PHE A 136 19.15 -2.81 18.55
CA PHE A 136 19.08 -1.69 17.60
C PHE A 136 19.01 -2.18 16.16
N VAL A 137 19.98 -2.99 15.73
CA VAL A 137 20.04 -3.48 14.35
C VAL A 137 18.79 -4.30 13.96
N PRO A 138 18.39 -5.36 14.68
CA PRO A 138 17.21 -6.13 14.31
C PRO A 138 15.88 -5.35 14.45
N THR A 139 15.86 -4.21 15.16
CA THR A 139 14.64 -3.40 15.27
C THR A 139 14.54 -2.36 14.17
N MET A 140 15.68 -1.94 13.58
CA MET A 140 15.69 -0.89 12.55
C MET A 140 15.66 -1.42 11.11
N ILE A 141 16.13 -2.64 10.85
CA ILE A 141 16.21 -3.20 9.50
C ILE A 141 14.80 -3.41 8.94
N SER A 142 14.59 -3.02 7.67
CA SER A 142 13.30 -3.06 6.99
C SER A 142 12.72 -4.47 6.83
N ASP A 143 13.57 -5.49 6.68
CA ASP A 143 13.19 -6.90 6.51
C ASP A 143 12.56 -7.54 7.77
N MET A 144 12.73 -6.89 8.94
CA MET A 144 12.24 -7.43 10.20
C MET A 144 10.73 -7.53 10.30
N ALA A 145 9.98 -6.71 9.57
CA ALA A 145 8.53 -6.88 9.48
C ALA A 145 8.18 -8.28 8.93
N GLY A 146 8.74 -8.65 7.79
CA GLY A 146 8.59 -9.98 7.19
C GLY A 146 9.12 -11.10 8.08
N GLY A 147 10.31 -10.91 8.66
CA GLY A 147 10.95 -11.89 9.55
C GLY A 147 10.13 -12.19 10.79
N GLN A 148 9.58 -11.18 11.45
CA GLN A 148 8.73 -11.37 12.65
C GLN A 148 7.38 -12.03 12.30
N ILE A 149 6.81 -11.71 11.15
CA ILE A 149 5.60 -12.37 10.63
C ILE A 149 5.88 -13.84 10.33
N ALA A 150 7.00 -14.16 9.65
CA ALA A 150 7.41 -15.53 9.36
C ALA A 150 7.56 -16.36 10.65
N ILE A 151 8.22 -15.82 11.68
CA ILE A 151 8.36 -16.45 13.00
C ILE A 151 6.98 -16.67 13.63
N LYS A 152 6.11 -15.68 13.62
CA LYS A 152 4.79 -15.74 14.27
C LYS A 152 3.89 -16.82 13.67
N PHE A 153 3.88 -16.94 12.35
CA PHE A 153 2.97 -17.84 11.63
C PHE A 153 3.62 -19.14 11.15
N GLY A 154 4.91 -19.36 11.47
CA GLY A 154 5.62 -20.59 11.08
C GLY A 154 5.86 -20.68 9.57
N ALA A 155 5.92 -19.54 8.85
CA ALA A 155 6.21 -19.51 7.42
C ALA A 155 7.70 -19.76 7.19
N GLN A 156 8.04 -20.90 6.57
CA GLN A 156 9.42 -21.36 6.34
C GLN A 156 9.81 -21.35 4.85
N GLY A 157 8.95 -20.79 3.98
CA GLY A 157 9.28 -20.50 2.59
C GLY A 157 10.21 -19.30 2.47
N SER A 158 10.29 -18.69 1.29
CA SER A 158 11.09 -17.47 1.08
C SER A 158 10.57 -16.33 1.97
N CYS A 159 11.49 -15.65 2.66
CA CYS A 159 11.19 -14.40 3.36
C CYS A 159 12.06 -13.30 2.73
N ILE A 160 11.44 -12.38 1.98
CA ILE A 160 12.15 -11.37 1.18
C ILE A 160 11.55 -10.00 1.44
N ASP A 161 12.41 -9.02 1.64
CA ASP A 161 12.07 -7.59 1.73
C ASP A 161 12.43 -6.90 0.41
N ILE A 162 11.48 -6.19 -0.17
CA ILE A 162 11.61 -5.47 -1.45
C ILE A 162 11.46 -3.98 -1.18
N VAL A 163 12.54 -3.23 -1.22
CA VAL A 163 12.54 -1.80 -0.94
C VAL A 163 12.55 -1.00 -2.24
N THR A 164 11.42 -0.38 -2.57
CA THR A 164 11.23 0.45 -3.77
C THR A 164 10.44 1.74 -3.46
N ALA A 165 10.75 2.36 -2.32
CA ALA A 165 10.11 3.56 -1.82
C ALA A 165 8.57 3.42 -1.78
N CYS A 166 7.81 4.34 -2.41
CA CYS A 166 6.34 4.30 -2.41
C CYS A 166 5.74 3.07 -3.15
N ALA A 167 6.52 2.38 -3.99
CA ALA A 167 6.09 1.19 -4.73
C ALA A 167 6.40 -0.14 -4.00
N THR A 168 6.98 -0.06 -2.80
CA THR A 168 7.45 -1.23 -2.02
C THR A 168 6.39 -2.33 -1.91
N ALA A 169 5.21 -2.02 -1.40
CA ALA A 169 4.16 -3.04 -1.19
C ALA A 169 3.61 -3.59 -2.51
N THR A 170 3.46 -2.74 -3.53
CA THR A 170 2.97 -3.17 -4.85
C THR A 170 3.95 -4.12 -5.52
N HIS A 171 5.26 -3.84 -5.45
CA HIS A 171 6.30 -4.78 -5.88
C HIS A 171 6.30 -6.06 -5.05
N SER A 172 6.15 -5.97 -3.72
CA SER A 172 6.10 -7.15 -2.84
C SER A 172 4.94 -8.08 -3.21
N ILE A 173 3.75 -7.54 -3.48
CA ILE A 173 2.58 -8.29 -3.93
C ILE A 173 2.82 -8.86 -5.35
N GLY A 174 3.40 -8.07 -6.26
CA GLY A 174 3.69 -8.50 -7.62
C GLY A 174 4.74 -9.62 -7.69
N GLU A 175 5.81 -9.55 -6.90
CA GLU A 175 6.81 -10.61 -6.84
C GLU A 175 6.28 -11.86 -6.09
N ALA A 176 5.40 -11.68 -5.10
CA ALA A 176 4.67 -12.78 -4.48
C ALA A 176 3.74 -13.49 -5.48
N TYR A 177 3.05 -12.73 -6.34
CA TYR A 177 2.27 -13.27 -7.45
C TYR A 177 3.15 -14.11 -8.38
N ARG A 178 4.30 -13.59 -8.84
CA ARG A 178 5.25 -14.33 -9.67
C ARG A 178 5.77 -15.59 -8.97
N ASN A 179 6.07 -15.50 -7.69
CA ASN A 179 6.55 -16.64 -6.89
C ASN A 179 5.55 -17.81 -6.92
N ILE A 180 4.26 -17.55 -6.69
CA ILE A 180 3.21 -18.59 -6.75
C ILE A 180 2.95 -19.03 -8.19
N LYS A 181 2.83 -18.09 -9.14
CA LYS A 181 2.58 -18.37 -10.56
C LYS A 181 3.58 -19.35 -11.14
N HIS A 182 4.85 -19.25 -10.72
CA HIS A 182 5.91 -20.17 -11.13
C HIS A 182 6.08 -21.41 -10.22
N GLY A 183 5.27 -21.56 -9.18
CA GLY A 183 5.20 -22.78 -8.37
C GLY A 183 6.23 -22.86 -7.24
N TYR A 184 6.89 -21.77 -6.86
CA TYR A 184 7.85 -21.75 -5.75
C TYR A 184 7.16 -21.83 -4.38
N SER A 185 5.98 -21.24 -4.22
CA SER A 185 5.15 -21.33 -3.01
C SER A 185 3.72 -21.73 -3.34
N ASP A 186 2.97 -22.20 -2.35
CA ASP A 186 1.53 -22.42 -2.46
C ASP A 186 0.75 -21.26 -1.87
N ALA A 187 1.34 -20.51 -0.92
CA ALA A 187 0.81 -19.24 -0.47
C ALA A 187 1.94 -18.28 -0.07
N VAL A 188 1.64 -16.98 -0.13
CA VAL A 188 2.53 -15.90 0.32
C VAL A 188 1.76 -14.89 1.14
N ILE A 189 2.28 -14.54 2.31
CA ILE A 189 1.86 -13.39 3.10
C ILE A 189 2.55 -12.18 2.47
N ALA A 190 1.80 -11.32 1.74
CA ALA A 190 2.37 -10.26 0.92
C ALA A 190 1.80 -8.89 1.28
N GLY A 191 2.64 -7.86 1.27
CA GLY A 191 2.18 -6.51 1.57
C GLY A 191 3.29 -5.55 1.96
N GLY A 192 2.91 -4.53 2.74
CA GLY A 192 3.87 -3.53 3.20
C GLY A 192 3.42 -2.73 4.41
N THR A 193 4.38 -2.02 5.01
CA THR A 193 4.20 -1.27 6.26
C THR A 193 5.17 -0.11 6.32
N ASP A 194 4.75 1.02 6.88
CA ASP A 194 5.67 2.10 7.27
C ASP A 194 5.13 2.93 8.45
N HIS A 195 6.08 3.48 9.21
CA HIS A 195 5.84 4.46 10.28
C HIS A 195 6.80 5.64 10.11
N CYS A 196 6.36 6.66 9.36
CA CYS A 196 7.19 7.79 8.95
C CYS A 196 6.70 9.15 9.49
N ALA A 197 5.47 9.21 10.03
CA ALA A 197 4.91 10.45 10.58
C ALA A 197 5.48 10.73 11.98
N ILE A 198 6.79 10.97 12.03
CA ILE A 198 7.63 11.27 13.22
C ILE A 198 8.47 12.54 12.95
N PRO A 199 9.10 13.16 13.96
CA PRO A 199 9.81 14.45 13.79
C PRO A 199 10.81 14.47 12.64
N ILE A 200 11.70 13.48 12.54
CA ILE A 200 12.70 13.42 11.47
C ILE A 200 12.04 13.22 10.09
N GLY A 201 10.97 12.45 10.01
CA GLY A 201 10.20 12.26 8.77
C GLY A 201 9.55 13.56 8.31
N ALA A 202 8.86 14.27 9.22
CA ALA A 202 8.26 15.58 8.96
C ALA A 202 9.29 16.60 8.48
N ALA A 203 10.46 16.66 9.12
CA ALA A 203 11.55 17.54 8.72
C ALA A 203 12.14 17.16 7.35
N ALA A 204 12.44 15.87 7.12
CA ALA A 204 13.12 15.40 5.91
C ALA A 204 12.24 15.59 4.67
N PHE A 205 10.99 15.06 4.68
CA PHE A 205 10.08 15.19 3.55
C PHE A 205 9.57 16.63 3.36
N GLY A 206 9.45 17.41 4.44
CA GLY A 206 9.12 18.82 4.37
C GLY A 206 10.25 19.66 3.71
N ASN A 207 11.51 19.41 4.06
CA ASN A 207 12.66 20.06 3.43
C ASN A 207 12.85 19.63 1.97
N ALA A 208 12.45 18.40 1.63
CA ALA A 208 12.39 17.95 0.25
C ALA A 208 11.25 18.61 -0.57
N ARG A 209 10.40 19.43 0.08
CA ARG A 209 9.23 20.10 -0.52
C ARG A 209 8.23 19.12 -1.14
N ALA A 210 8.17 17.91 -0.60
CA ALA A 210 7.26 16.88 -1.05
C ALA A 210 5.91 16.93 -0.34
N LEU A 211 5.86 17.53 0.87
CA LEU A 211 4.67 17.61 1.70
C LEU A 211 3.83 18.84 1.41
N THR A 212 2.51 18.70 1.51
CA THR A 212 1.58 19.82 1.53
C THR A 212 1.86 20.74 2.72
N ARG A 213 1.61 22.04 2.53
CA ARG A 213 1.66 23.05 3.57
C ARG A 213 0.26 23.50 4.00
N ALA A 214 -0.77 22.75 3.65
CA ALA A 214 -2.14 23.05 4.05
C ALA A 214 -2.25 23.06 5.59
N GLU A 215 -3.03 23.99 6.09
CA GLU A 215 -3.27 24.14 7.55
C GLU A 215 -4.53 23.38 7.98
N ASP A 216 -5.52 23.24 7.10
CA ASP A 216 -6.74 22.47 7.36
C ASP A 216 -6.49 20.98 7.02
N PRO A 217 -6.48 20.09 8.03
CA PRO A 217 -6.24 18.67 7.79
C PRO A 217 -7.32 18.02 6.91
N LYS A 218 -8.55 18.56 6.88
CA LYS A 218 -9.64 17.97 6.09
C LYS A 218 -9.56 18.33 4.60
N HIS A 219 -8.80 19.37 4.25
CA HIS A 219 -8.57 19.83 2.87
C HIS A 219 -7.08 19.85 2.51
N ALA A 220 -6.32 18.87 2.98
CA ALA A 220 -4.86 18.84 2.83
C ALA A 220 -4.35 17.89 1.75
N SER A 221 -4.99 16.73 1.59
CA SER A 221 -4.67 15.76 0.54
C SER A 221 -5.60 16.00 -0.65
N LEU A 222 -5.03 16.52 -1.75
CA LEU A 222 -5.76 17.05 -2.90
C LEU A 222 -5.34 16.39 -4.23
N PRO A 223 -5.44 15.05 -4.39
CA PRO A 223 -5.08 14.40 -5.65
C PRO A 223 -5.89 14.97 -6.83
N PHE A 224 -5.19 15.25 -7.94
CA PHE A 224 -5.73 15.75 -9.22
C PHE A 224 -6.42 17.13 -9.14
N ASN A 225 -6.39 17.80 -8.00
CA ASN A 225 -6.93 19.14 -7.80
C ASN A 225 -5.90 20.20 -8.25
N ALA A 226 -6.37 21.31 -8.82
CA ALA A 226 -5.52 22.43 -9.25
C ALA A 226 -4.77 23.09 -8.09
N ASP A 227 -5.33 23.03 -6.87
CA ASP A 227 -4.78 23.65 -5.66
C ASP A 227 -3.84 22.68 -4.89
N ARG A 228 -3.51 21.51 -5.44
CA ARG A 228 -2.63 20.53 -4.80
C ARG A 228 -1.23 21.08 -4.55
N GLY A 229 -0.64 20.78 -3.41
CA GLY A 229 0.64 21.35 -2.99
C GLY A 229 1.65 20.33 -2.44
N GLY A 230 1.40 19.04 -2.58
CA GLY A 230 2.21 17.96 -2.03
C GLY A 230 1.36 16.90 -1.32
N PHE A 231 1.97 15.79 -0.93
CA PHE A 231 1.24 14.74 -0.22
C PHE A 231 1.15 15.00 1.30
N VAL A 232 0.22 14.34 1.96
CA VAL A 232 0.15 14.25 3.43
C VAL A 232 0.81 12.94 3.86
N MET A 233 1.76 12.98 4.80
CA MET A 233 2.34 11.76 5.38
C MET A 233 1.29 10.95 6.14
N ALA A 234 1.36 9.64 6.04
CA ALA A 234 0.53 8.75 6.85
C ALA A 234 1.31 7.51 7.30
N ASP A 235 0.92 6.96 8.45
CA ASP A 235 1.36 5.67 8.93
C ASP A 235 0.37 4.59 8.50
N GLY A 236 0.84 3.38 8.26
CA GLY A 236 -0.06 2.29 7.90
C GLY A 236 0.60 0.96 7.60
N SER A 237 -0.25 -0.03 7.34
CA SER A 237 0.14 -1.35 6.85
C SER A 237 -1.01 -1.99 6.09
N GLY A 238 -0.69 -2.77 5.08
CA GLY A 238 -1.62 -3.63 4.37
C GLY A 238 -0.99 -4.99 4.08
N VAL A 239 -1.78 -6.06 4.20
CA VAL A 239 -1.34 -7.43 3.93
C VAL A 239 -2.46 -8.19 3.21
N LEU A 240 -2.09 -8.90 2.16
CA LEU A 240 -2.92 -9.85 1.45
C LEU A 240 -2.33 -11.25 1.61
N ILE A 241 -3.19 -12.26 1.73
CA ILE A 241 -2.77 -13.63 1.53
C ILE A 241 -3.03 -14.00 0.08
N LEU A 242 -1.94 -14.22 -0.63
CA LEU A 242 -1.97 -14.76 -1.99
C LEU A 242 -1.83 -16.27 -1.92
N GLU A 243 -2.64 -16.98 -2.70
CA GLU A 243 -2.68 -18.44 -2.64
C GLU A 243 -2.84 -19.04 -4.03
N GLU A 244 -2.24 -20.19 -4.26
CA GLU A 244 -2.44 -20.96 -5.47
C GLU A 244 -3.89 -21.44 -5.53
N TYR A 245 -4.55 -21.27 -6.67
CA TYR A 245 -5.99 -21.47 -6.81
C TYR A 245 -6.45 -22.90 -6.45
N GLU A 246 -5.77 -23.95 -6.94
CA GLU A 246 -6.18 -25.32 -6.64
C GLU A 246 -5.93 -25.67 -5.16
N HIS A 247 -4.92 -25.08 -4.53
CA HIS A 247 -4.71 -25.19 -3.09
C HIS A 247 -5.85 -24.53 -2.31
N ALA A 248 -6.20 -23.29 -2.65
CA ALA A 248 -7.30 -22.55 -2.03
C ALA A 248 -8.63 -23.29 -2.17
N LYS A 249 -8.92 -23.78 -3.37
CA LYS A 249 -10.13 -24.57 -3.68
C LYS A 249 -10.19 -25.88 -2.90
N ALA A 250 -9.08 -26.62 -2.83
CA ALA A 250 -9.02 -27.90 -2.12
C ALA A 250 -9.36 -27.80 -0.63
N ARG A 251 -9.01 -26.66 0.01
CA ARG A 251 -9.32 -26.41 1.41
C ARG A 251 -10.64 -25.62 1.63
N GLY A 252 -11.38 -25.28 0.56
CA GLY A 252 -12.62 -24.52 0.64
C GLY A 252 -12.46 -23.08 1.10
N ALA A 253 -11.34 -22.43 0.73
CA ALA A 253 -11.06 -21.06 1.10
C ALA A 253 -12.07 -20.07 0.50
N HIS A 254 -12.39 -19.01 1.24
CA HIS A 254 -13.03 -17.85 0.63
C HIS A 254 -12.04 -17.17 -0.32
N ILE A 255 -12.48 -16.83 -1.53
CA ILE A 255 -11.67 -16.16 -2.54
C ILE A 255 -12.31 -14.81 -2.87
N TYR A 256 -11.58 -13.73 -2.61
CA TYR A 256 -11.99 -12.36 -2.89
C TYR A 256 -11.83 -11.98 -4.37
N ALA A 257 -10.66 -12.25 -4.92
CA ALA A 257 -10.30 -11.87 -6.28
C ALA A 257 -9.18 -12.79 -6.80
N GLU A 258 -8.92 -12.72 -8.10
CA GLU A 258 -7.75 -13.33 -8.75
C GLU A 258 -6.77 -12.22 -9.13
N ILE A 259 -5.48 -12.38 -8.85
CA ILE A 259 -4.44 -11.55 -9.44
C ILE A 259 -4.16 -12.08 -10.83
N VAL A 260 -4.33 -11.24 -11.84
CA VAL A 260 -4.27 -11.61 -13.25
C VAL A 260 -3.15 -10.93 -14.02
N GLY A 261 -2.51 -9.90 -13.43
CA GLY A 261 -1.42 -9.21 -14.09
C GLY A 261 -0.54 -8.42 -13.14
N TYR A 262 0.72 -8.23 -13.53
CA TYR A 262 1.69 -7.42 -12.83
C TYR A 262 2.67 -6.75 -13.79
N GLY A 263 2.77 -5.42 -13.68
CA GLY A 263 3.75 -4.62 -14.40
C GLY A 263 4.80 -4.04 -13.45
N SER A 264 6.04 -3.95 -13.93
CA SER A 264 7.16 -3.34 -13.20
C SER A 264 8.13 -2.69 -14.18
N THR A 265 8.38 -1.40 -14.03
CA THR A 265 9.34 -0.62 -14.84
C THR A 265 10.12 0.37 -13.99
N CYS A 266 11.11 1.03 -14.59
CA CYS A 266 11.85 2.12 -13.97
C CYS A 266 11.88 3.33 -14.90
N ASP A 267 11.66 4.52 -14.36
CA ASP A 267 11.73 5.78 -15.12
C ASP A 267 13.15 6.07 -15.66
N ALA A 268 14.18 5.66 -14.91
CA ALA A 268 15.59 5.96 -15.20
C ALA A 268 15.81 7.44 -15.56
N TYR A 269 15.15 8.33 -14.80
CA TYR A 269 15.07 9.77 -15.11
C TYR A 269 15.62 10.65 -14.00
N HIS A 270 15.04 10.61 -12.78
CA HIS A 270 15.43 11.47 -11.66
C HIS A 270 15.19 10.76 -10.32
N ALA A 271 15.93 11.14 -9.26
CA ALA A 271 15.83 10.50 -7.96
C ALA A 271 14.44 10.66 -7.28
N THR A 272 13.75 11.78 -7.50
CA THR A 272 12.50 12.11 -6.81
C THR A 272 11.37 12.57 -7.73
N ALA A 273 11.68 13.06 -8.95
CA ALA A 273 10.67 13.50 -9.91
C ALA A 273 10.28 12.36 -10.86
N PRO A 274 8.98 12.17 -11.14
CA PRO A 274 8.55 11.23 -12.16
C PRO A 274 8.98 11.70 -13.55
N ARG A 275 9.03 10.78 -14.49
CA ARG A 275 9.25 11.10 -15.91
C ARG A 275 8.04 11.87 -16.45
N PRO A 276 8.22 13.13 -16.97
CA PRO A 276 7.08 14.02 -17.22
C PRO A 276 6.11 13.53 -18.31
N ASP A 277 6.61 12.74 -19.28
CA ASP A 277 5.81 12.21 -20.36
C ASP A 277 4.96 10.97 -19.99
N GLY A 278 5.12 10.43 -18.76
CA GLY A 278 4.39 9.26 -18.26
C GLY A 278 4.66 7.95 -19.03
N SER A 279 5.63 7.93 -19.95
CA SER A 279 5.82 6.81 -20.88
C SER A 279 6.21 5.49 -20.19
N THR A 280 7.04 5.55 -19.14
CA THR A 280 7.49 4.37 -18.37
C THR A 280 6.43 3.87 -17.39
N GLN A 281 5.65 4.79 -16.80
CA GLN A 281 4.46 4.46 -16.02
C GLN A 281 3.42 3.78 -16.92
N ALA A 282 3.16 4.33 -18.13
CA ALA A 282 2.28 3.71 -19.12
C ALA A 282 2.75 2.32 -19.55
N ALA A 283 4.07 2.12 -19.71
CA ALA A 283 4.63 0.80 -20.01
C ALA A 283 4.39 -0.20 -18.87
N CYS A 284 4.51 0.25 -17.61
CA CYS A 284 4.20 -0.55 -16.43
C CYS A 284 2.72 -0.99 -16.42
N ILE A 285 1.80 -0.04 -16.63
CA ILE A 285 0.36 -0.30 -16.70
C ILE A 285 0.05 -1.28 -17.84
N ARG A 286 0.62 -1.08 -19.03
CA ARG A 286 0.43 -1.99 -20.18
C ARG A 286 0.89 -3.40 -19.89
N GLN A 287 2.04 -3.61 -19.21
CA GLN A 287 2.46 -4.96 -18.80
C GLN A 287 1.40 -5.66 -17.96
N ALA A 288 0.80 -4.96 -16.98
CA ALA A 288 -0.25 -5.53 -16.15
C ALA A 288 -1.55 -5.80 -16.94
N LEU A 289 -1.92 -4.92 -17.88
CA LEU A 289 -3.07 -5.08 -18.76
C LEU A 289 -2.89 -6.25 -19.74
N ASP A 290 -1.69 -6.40 -20.32
CA ASP A 290 -1.35 -7.48 -21.25
C ASP A 290 -1.41 -8.85 -20.53
N ASP A 291 -0.83 -8.96 -19.34
CA ASP A 291 -0.91 -10.16 -18.48
C ASP A 291 -2.38 -10.49 -18.14
N ALA A 292 -3.20 -9.47 -17.85
CA ALA A 292 -4.61 -9.62 -17.51
C ALA A 292 -5.51 -9.96 -18.69
N GLY A 293 -5.00 -9.86 -19.93
CA GLY A 293 -5.80 -10.03 -21.14
C GLY A 293 -6.89 -8.96 -21.27
N TYR A 294 -6.53 -7.70 -20.99
CA TYR A 294 -7.46 -6.58 -21.05
C TYR A 294 -8.16 -6.45 -22.41
N ASP A 295 -9.48 -6.29 -22.39
CA ASP A 295 -10.31 -6.10 -23.58
C ASP A 295 -11.16 -4.82 -23.44
N THR A 296 -10.84 -3.80 -24.25
CA THR A 296 -11.53 -2.50 -24.21
C THR A 296 -13.05 -2.57 -24.45
N ALA A 297 -13.54 -3.66 -25.07
CA ALA A 297 -14.97 -3.85 -25.37
C ALA A 297 -15.72 -4.56 -24.22
N LYS A 298 -15.01 -5.21 -23.31
CA LYS A 298 -15.61 -6.07 -22.27
C LYS A 298 -15.31 -5.63 -20.84
N ASP A 299 -14.19 -4.95 -20.65
CA ASP A 299 -13.74 -4.64 -19.30
C ASP A 299 -14.23 -3.26 -18.83
N GLU A 300 -14.91 -3.28 -17.69
CA GLU A 300 -15.23 -2.11 -16.87
C GLU A 300 -14.12 -1.97 -15.83
N VAL A 301 -13.28 -0.96 -15.99
CA VAL A 301 -12.01 -0.84 -15.27
C VAL A 301 -12.11 0.15 -14.12
N TYR A 302 -11.62 -0.24 -12.95
CA TYR A 302 -11.30 0.65 -11.84
C TYR A 302 -9.79 0.74 -11.66
N VAL A 303 -9.26 1.94 -11.48
CA VAL A 303 -7.87 2.21 -11.13
C VAL A 303 -7.80 2.91 -9.78
N ASN A 304 -7.19 2.27 -8.79
CA ASN A 304 -6.74 2.94 -7.58
C ASN A 304 -5.38 3.57 -7.90
N ALA A 305 -5.41 4.87 -8.15
CA ALA A 305 -4.28 5.64 -8.63
C ALA A 305 -3.21 5.85 -7.55
N HIS A 306 -1.97 6.03 -7.97
CA HIS A 306 -0.95 6.55 -7.08
C HIS A 306 -1.34 7.91 -6.53
N GLY A 307 -1.77 8.85 -7.36
CA GLY A 307 -2.51 10.07 -7.02
C GLY A 307 -2.10 10.71 -5.70
N THR A 308 -0.87 11.23 -5.62
CA THR A 308 -0.30 11.75 -4.36
C THR A 308 -0.72 13.17 -4.02
N GLY A 309 -1.32 13.91 -4.94
CA GLY A 309 -1.58 15.33 -4.79
C GLY A 309 -0.32 16.18 -4.95
N THR A 310 0.70 15.69 -5.66
CA THR A 310 1.88 16.46 -6.02
C THR A 310 1.75 17.04 -7.43
N GLN A 311 2.36 18.21 -7.66
CA GLN A 311 2.24 18.93 -8.93
C GLN A 311 2.67 18.08 -10.13
N LEU A 312 3.77 17.34 -10.01
CA LEU A 312 4.37 16.61 -11.12
C LEU A 312 3.76 15.22 -11.32
N ASN A 313 3.48 14.49 -10.21
CA ASN A 313 3.00 13.12 -10.31
C ASN A 313 1.63 13.05 -10.98
N ASP A 314 0.68 13.85 -10.56
CA ASP A 314 -0.72 13.69 -10.97
C ASP A 314 -0.89 14.00 -12.48
N VAL A 315 -0.12 14.93 -13.03
CA VAL A 315 -0.08 15.21 -14.47
C VAL A 315 0.60 14.07 -15.23
N ALA A 316 1.78 13.60 -14.78
CA ALA A 316 2.49 12.50 -15.43
C ALA A 316 1.68 11.20 -15.41
N GLU A 317 1.00 10.92 -14.32
CA GLU A 317 0.11 9.77 -14.15
C GLU A 317 -1.12 9.85 -15.07
N THR A 318 -1.73 11.04 -15.21
CA THR A 318 -2.80 11.29 -16.20
C THR A 318 -2.32 11.00 -17.62
N ALA A 319 -1.14 11.48 -17.99
CA ALA A 319 -0.53 11.19 -19.28
C ALA A 319 -0.29 9.68 -19.47
N ALA A 320 0.16 8.99 -18.42
CA ALA A 320 0.38 7.55 -18.44
C ALA A 320 -0.91 6.76 -18.70
N TYR A 321 -2.03 7.14 -18.07
CA TYR A 321 -3.33 6.51 -18.33
C TYR A 321 -3.78 6.72 -19.78
N LYS A 322 -3.67 7.93 -20.32
CA LYS A 322 -3.98 8.20 -21.72
C LYS A 322 -3.12 7.38 -22.70
N LEU A 323 -1.83 7.25 -22.40
CA LEU A 323 -0.92 6.41 -23.19
C LEU A 323 -1.23 4.90 -23.06
N ALA A 324 -1.60 4.43 -21.88
CA ALA A 324 -1.85 3.00 -21.62
C ALA A 324 -3.19 2.54 -22.20
N PHE A 325 -4.26 3.31 -22.01
CA PHE A 325 -5.63 2.94 -22.38
C PHE A 325 -6.10 3.54 -23.72
N GLY A 326 -5.38 4.53 -24.27
CA GLY A 326 -5.82 5.26 -25.48
C GLY A 326 -7.17 5.95 -25.22
N GLU A 327 -8.08 5.90 -26.20
CA GLU A 327 -9.43 6.48 -26.08
C GLU A 327 -10.26 5.90 -24.93
N SER A 328 -9.92 4.68 -24.45
CA SER A 328 -10.60 4.08 -23.33
C SER A 328 -10.28 4.74 -21.98
N ALA A 329 -9.23 5.57 -21.90
CA ALA A 329 -8.88 6.32 -20.69
C ALA A 329 -10.04 7.20 -20.19
N TYR A 330 -10.88 7.70 -21.08
CA TYR A 330 -12.05 8.52 -20.72
C TYR A 330 -13.27 7.72 -20.24
N ARG A 331 -13.16 6.38 -20.19
CA ARG A 331 -14.26 5.49 -19.75
C ARG A 331 -13.93 4.69 -18.49
N ILE A 332 -12.65 4.66 -18.08
CA ILE A 332 -12.23 3.98 -16.85
C ILE A 332 -12.62 4.82 -15.63
N HIS A 333 -12.86 4.14 -14.53
CA HIS A 333 -13.07 4.79 -13.22
C HIS A 333 -11.72 4.90 -12.51
N ILE A 334 -11.35 6.10 -12.09
CA ILE A 334 -10.12 6.32 -11.33
C ILE A 334 -10.48 6.92 -9.99
N SER A 335 -9.77 6.57 -8.92
CA SER A 335 -9.77 7.34 -7.70
C SER A 335 -8.43 7.26 -6.97
N SER A 336 -8.09 8.28 -6.19
CA SER A 336 -6.99 8.21 -5.22
C SER A 336 -7.55 8.16 -3.81
N THR A 337 -7.43 7.00 -3.18
CA THR A 337 -7.79 6.81 -1.78
C THR A 337 -6.88 7.57 -0.83
N LYS A 338 -5.70 8.02 -1.29
CA LYS A 338 -4.81 8.92 -0.53
C LYS A 338 -5.46 10.26 -0.18
N SER A 339 -6.51 10.66 -0.87
CA SER A 339 -7.33 11.82 -0.48
C SER A 339 -7.92 11.68 0.93
N MET A 340 -8.18 10.44 1.37
CA MET A 340 -8.80 10.10 2.66
C MET A 340 -7.78 9.74 3.75
N HIS A 341 -6.77 8.94 3.41
CA HIS A 341 -5.82 8.42 4.41
C HIS A 341 -4.40 9.00 4.32
N GLY A 342 -4.12 9.86 3.33
CA GLY A 342 -2.76 10.33 3.09
C GLY A 342 -1.87 9.28 2.43
N HIS A 343 -0.56 9.56 2.35
CA HIS A 343 0.42 8.68 1.73
C HIS A 343 1.14 7.83 2.79
N MET A 344 0.89 6.53 2.81
CA MET A 344 1.47 5.56 3.75
C MET A 344 2.82 4.99 3.28
N PHE A 345 3.53 5.68 2.38
CA PHE A 345 4.85 5.30 1.85
C PHE A 345 4.90 3.86 1.33
N GLY A 346 5.80 3.02 1.85
CA GLY A 346 5.91 1.62 1.44
C GLY A 346 4.69 0.75 1.75
N ALA A 347 3.81 1.19 2.65
CA ALA A 347 2.55 0.52 2.94
C ALA A 347 1.42 0.86 1.95
N ALA A 348 1.52 2.00 1.24
CA ALA A 348 0.43 2.57 0.45
C ALA A 348 -0.16 1.55 -0.54
N GLY A 349 0.68 0.94 -1.36
CA GLY A 349 0.23 0.01 -2.40
C GLY A 349 -0.49 -1.22 -1.87
N ALA A 350 -0.21 -1.67 -0.63
CA ALA A 350 -0.93 -2.80 -0.04
C ALA A 350 -2.33 -2.41 0.45
N ALA A 351 -2.47 -1.26 1.11
CA ALA A 351 -3.78 -0.75 1.51
C ALA A 351 -4.65 -0.43 0.28
N GLU A 352 -4.04 0.08 -0.79
CA GLU A 352 -4.68 0.37 -2.07
C GLU A 352 -5.07 -0.92 -2.82
N ALA A 353 -4.25 -1.97 -2.75
CA ALA A 353 -4.61 -3.30 -3.26
C ALA A 353 -5.81 -3.89 -2.50
N VAL A 354 -5.84 -3.76 -1.16
CA VAL A 354 -7.02 -4.15 -0.34
C VAL A 354 -8.25 -3.36 -0.77
N ALA A 355 -8.14 -2.04 -0.94
CA ALA A 355 -9.24 -1.19 -1.42
C ALA A 355 -9.73 -1.61 -2.81
N THR A 356 -8.80 -1.93 -3.74
CA THR A 356 -9.12 -2.37 -5.10
C THR A 356 -9.85 -3.71 -5.12
N VAL A 357 -9.39 -4.68 -4.33
CA VAL A 357 -10.07 -5.98 -4.16
C VAL A 357 -11.49 -5.79 -3.62
N LEU A 358 -11.65 -4.95 -2.58
CA LEU A 358 -12.98 -4.67 -2.00
C LEU A 358 -13.89 -3.90 -2.97
N ALA A 359 -13.35 -3.01 -3.80
CA ALA A 359 -14.09 -2.32 -4.85
C ALA A 359 -14.67 -3.32 -5.87
N LEU A 360 -13.87 -4.30 -6.30
CA LEU A 360 -14.30 -5.37 -7.19
C LEU A 360 -15.38 -6.24 -6.56
N CYS A 361 -15.22 -6.63 -5.28
CA CYS A 361 -16.18 -7.47 -4.56
C CYS A 361 -17.53 -6.79 -4.39
N ASN A 362 -17.55 -5.48 -4.16
CA ASN A 362 -18.77 -4.73 -3.85
C ASN A 362 -19.36 -3.98 -5.06
N GLY A 363 -18.65 -3.90 -6.18
CA GLY A 363 -19.06 -3.09 -7.33
C GLY A 363 -19.17 -1.60 -6.99
N ILE A 364 -18.25 -1.08 -6.17
CA ILE A 364 -18.24 0.31 -5.71
C ILE A 364 -16.84 0.89 -5.90
N VAL A 365 -16.76 2.01 -6.60
CA VAL A 365 -15.55 2.82 -6.74
C VAL A 365 -15.50 3.83 -5.60
N PRO A 366 -14.49 3.78 -4.70
CA PRO A 366 -14.31 4.80 -3.67
C PRO A 366 -14.04 6.19 -4.28
N PRO A 367 -14.41 7.29 -3.63
CA PRO A 367 -14.18 8.63 -4.17
C PRO A 367 -12.75 9.10 -4.01
N THR A 368 -12.36 10.07 -4.83
CA THR A 368 -11.32 11.05 -4.52
C THR A 368 -11.99 12.23 -3.83
N ILE A 369 -11.88 12.33 -2.51
CA ILE A 369 -12.47 13.48 -1.77
C ILE A 369 -11.65 14.74 -2.00
N ASN A 370 -12.26 15.92 -1.73
CA ASN A 370 -11.66 17.25 -1.93
C ASN A 370 -11.32 17.57 -3.40
N LEU A 371 -11.92 16.90 -4.36
CA LEU A 371 -11.73 17.19 -5.79
C LEU A 371 -12.83 18.14 -6.28
N ASP A 372 -12.81 19.38 -5.76
CA ASP A 372 -13.78 20.43 -6.09
C ASP A 372 -13.31 21.34 -7.21
N ASN A 373 -11.99 21.44 -7.42
CA ASN A 373 -11.34 22.23 -8.46
C ASN A 373 -10.37 21.37 -9.27
N PRO A 374 -10.87 20.51 -10.21
CA PRO A 374 -10.00 19.63 -11.00
C PRO A 374 -8.97 20.41 -11.80
N ASP A 375 -7.72 19.92 -11.83
CA ASP A 375 -6.68 20.48 -12.69
C ASP A 375 -7.02 20.21 -14.17
N PRO A 376 -7.01 21.23 -15.04
CA PRO A 376 -7.27 21.05 -16.48
C PRO A 376 -6.31 20.05 -17.18
N GLU A 377 -5.11 19.83 -16.66
CA GLU A 377 -4.17 18.81 -17.16
C GLU A 377 -4.51 17.39 -16.67
N CYS A 378 -5.38 17.28 -15.66
CA CYS A 378 -5.90 16.02 -15.11
C CYS A 378 -7.38 15.86 -15.51
N ASP A 379 -7.65 15.62 -16.79
CA ASP A 379 -8.96 15.70 -17.45
C ASP A 379 -9.72 14.35 -17.57
N LEU A 380 -9.36 13.35 -16.75
CA LEU A 380 -10.05 12.05 -16.67
C LEU A 380 -11.11 12.03 -15.56
N ASP A 381 -11.89 10.93 -15.46
CA ASP A 381 -12.87 10.76 -14.36
C ASP A 381 -12.21 10.19 -13.12
N TYR A 382 -11.82 11.05 -12.17
CA TYR A 382 -11.22 10.68 -10.89
C TYR A 382 -12.24 10.42 -9.77
N THR A 383 -13.49 10.16 -10.09
CA THR A 383 -14.58 9.86 -9.13
C THR A 383 -14.66 10.91 -8.01
N PRO A 384 -14.99 12.18 -8.31
CA PRO A 384 -14.91 13.26 -7.33
C PRO A 384 -15.94 13.09 -6.20
N ASN A 385 -15.48 13.23 -4.97
CA ASN A 385 -16.21 13.42 -3.72
C ASN A 385 -17.25 12.36 -3.31
N THR A 386 -17.78 11.56 -4.22
CA THR A 386 -18.84 10.58 -3.92
C THR A 386 -18.55 9.24 -4.59
N ALA A 387 -18.65 8.16 -3.83
CA ALA A 387 -18.48 6.80 -4.34
C ALA A 387 -19.50 6.48 -5.44
N LYS A 388 -19.08 5.72 -6.46
CA LYS A 388 -19.89 5.32 -7.61
C LYS A 388 -20.10 3.81 -7.65
N LYS A 389 -21.30 3.36 -7.99
CA LYS A 389 -21.57 1.95 -8.32
C LYS A 389 -21.15 1.68 -9.77
N ALA A 390 -20.44 0.59 -10.00
CA ALA A 390 -20.02 0.13 -11.32
C ALA A 390 -19.94 -1.40 -11.39
N ALA A 391 -20.17 -1.97 -12.57
CA ALA A 391 -20.10 -3.42 -12.80
C ALA A 391 -18.63 -3.84 -13.09
N LEU A 392 -17.74 -3.60 -12.16
CA LEU A 392 -16.30 -3.74 -12.31
C LEU A 392 -15.90 -5.17 -12.69
N THR A 393 -15.05 -5.30 -13.71
CA THR A 393 -14.51 -6.60 -14.18
C THR A 393 -13.00 -6.66 -14.11
N LEU A 394 -12.32 -5.51 -13.96
CA LEU A 394 -10.89 -5.39 -13.81
C LEU A 394 -10.58 -4.24 -12.85
N GLY A 395 -9.70 -4.46 -11.89
CA GLY A 395 -9.19 -3.46 -10.97
C GLY A 395 -7.67 -3.36 -11.08
N LEU A 396 -7.14 -2.15 -11.16
CA LEU A 396 -5.70 -1.88 -11.10
C LEU A 396 -5.35 -1.13 -9.82
N SER A 397 -4.16 -1.39 -9.28
CA SER A 397 -3.57 -0.62 -8.19
C SER A 397 -2.16 -0.20 -8.60
N ASP A 398 -1.93 1.11 -8.71
CA ASP A 398 -0.69 1.69 -9.22
C ASP A 398 0.14 2.32 -8.13
N SER A 399 1.46 2.19 -8.23
CA SER A 399 2.40 2.88 -7.35
C SER A 399 3.62 3.36 -8.12
N PHE A 400 3.94 4.65 -7.98
CA PHE A 400 5.06 5.32 -8.63
C PHE A 400 5.95 5.96 -7.58
N GLY A 401 7.09 5.34 -7.30
CA GLY A 401 7.96 5.68 -6.17
C GLY A 401 9.18 6.52 -6.55
N PHE A 402 9.75 7.20 -5.56
CA PHE A 402 11.07 7.81 -5.68
C PHE A 402 12.09 6.78 -6.19
N GLY A 403 13.09 7.22 -6.96
CA GLY A 403 13.97 6.33 -7.72
C GLY A 403 13.41 5.93 -9.08
N GLY A 404 12.18 6.36 -9.42
CA GLY A 404 11.48 6.00 -10.65
C GLY A 404 10.94 4.58 -10.65
N HIS A 405 10.66 4.03 -9.49
CA HIS A 405 10.09 2.69 -9.33
C HIS A 405 8.60 2.71 -9.68
N ASN A 406 8.19 2.01 -10.72
CA ASN A 406 6.81 1.89 -11.18
C ASN A 406 6.32 0.46 -11.00
N ALA A 407 5.17 0.29 -10.35
CA ALA A 407 4.50 -1.00 -10.18
C ALA A 407 2.99 -0.87 -10.39
N CYS A 408 2.39 -1.87 -11.03
CA CYS A 408 0.95 -1.96 -11.26
C CYS A 408 0.51 -3.41 -11.09
N ILE A 409 -0.54 -3.65 -10.31
CA ILE A 409 -1.15 -4.97 -10.14
C ILE A 409 -2.57 -4.95 -10.68
N ALA A 410 -2.95 -6.00 -11.42
CA ALA A 410 -4.28 -6.19 -11.96
C ALA A 410 -5.02 -7.33 -11.25
N PHE A 411 -6.27 -7.06 -10.84
CA PHE A 411 -7.17 -7.99 -10.19
C PHE A 411 -8.44 -8.17 -11.01
N ARG A 412 -8.99 -9.38 -11.02
CA ARG A 412 -10.37 -9.66 -11.49
C ARG A 412 -11.24 -10.17 -10.35
N PRO A 413 -12.56 -9.83 -10.34
CA PRO A 413 -13.47 -10.44 -9.38
C PRO A 413 -13.51 -11.95 -9.60
N PHE A 414 -13.48 -12.70 -8.50
CA PHE A 414 -13.58 -14.16 -8.60
C PHE A 414 -15.03 -14.56 -8.91
N LYS A 415 -15.23 -15.18 -10.07
CA LYS A 415 -16.56 -15.67 -10.54
C LYS A 415 -16.69 -17.19 -10.39
N GLY A 416 -16.08 -17.80 -9.40
CA GLY A 416 -16.20 -19.21 -9.12
C GLY A 416 -17.33 -19.50 -8.12
N GLN A 417 -18.18 -20.49 -8.40
CA GLN A 417 -18.93 -21.16 -7.34
C GLN A 417 -17.96 -22.04 -6.56
N LEU A 418 -17.97 -21.91 -5.24
CA LEU A 418 -17.40 -22.90 -4.33
C LEU A 418 -18.20 -24.20 -4.45
#